data_0a919dbc4dab76bf38791b3ba3c2d3d0
#
_entry.id   0a919dbc4dab76bf38791b3ba3c2d3d0
#
_cell.length_a   1.000
_cell.length_b   1.000
_cell.length_c   1.000
_cell.angle_alpha   90.00
_cell.angle_beta   90.00
_cell.angle_gamma   90.00
#
_symmetry.space_group_name_H-M   'P 1'
#
loop_
_entity.id
_entity.type
_entity.pdbx_description
1 polymer ?
#
loop_
_entity_poly.entity_id
_entity_poly.type
_entity_poly.pdbx_seq_one_letter_code
_entity_poly.pdbx_strand_id
1 'polypeptide(L)'
;MSVWERYSKEERDEYVRFLQVYGALSNLFRQKHGDPIPYLDSKFQETVYAKVFKGENVDIGNTPHDVLSVFGNDRIGIGVKTWMNSKPSYQKVMQLKRFKPEIDPYFEKSDEELAFKLSQIKNDRMISDYNRLGLSEYKNIYHYVTRDAGKFVVQETAYPLVDFNNLQNFKRTDTTFSWSDGEKDYKFTRGDSQIWQHFDSNKKDTLILNQFDVSIIDDPFDFLLKSYFHFIDTSDADKQKEDIVEIYLPLYSYRTKEVEEKSGLNSWNAAPKSKGSSTLRPLNEIYIPIPREFHKKFPDFFCPDIFEAERRQKDWKERKKTMLVTEEKPEVRFNLKLPNGKTIPGLVTQSNMKALQSGSNKEIDPETNKRYGQSALGQWLLVDVLGLKDRQVVTVDWLKMRGTDSVRLWRKKDDYSTIYIDFAPIGSFEAFMDGEENQYEE
;
A
#
# COMPACT_ATOMS: atom_id res chain seq x y z
N MET A 1 -15.76 5.59 16.14
CA MET A 1 -14.82 4.56 16.64
C MET A 1 -13.50 5.25 16.88
N SER A 2 -12.77 4.94 17.97
CA SER A 2 -11.40 5.40 18.20
C SER A 2 -10.47 4.21 18.24
N VAL A 3 -9.28 4.34 17.67
CA VAL A 3 -8.22 3.34 17.77
C VAL A 3 -7.23 3.66 18.88
N TRP A 4 -7.19 4.92 19.30
CA TRP A 4 -6.25 5.45 20.29
C TRP A 4 -6.22 4.66 21.60
N GLU A 5 -7.40 4.31 22.15
CA GLU A 5 -7.51 3.56 23.39
C GLU A 5 -7.09 2.09 23.30
N ARG A 6 -6.83 1.59 22.09
CA ARG A 6 -6.35 0.21 21.87
C ARG A 6 -4.83 0.11 22.02
N TYR A 7 -4.12 1.23 21.94
CA TYR A 7 -2.69 1.29 22.18
C TYR A 7 -2.41 1.41 23.68
N SER A 8 -1.27 0.88 24.12
CA SER A 8 -0.85 1.01 25.50
C SER A 8 -0.56 2.48 25.86
N LYS A 9 -0.55 2.79 27.14
CA LYS A 9 -0.21 4.13 27.59
C LYS A 9 1.22 4.51 27.19
N GLU A 10 2.13 3.55 27.27
CA GLU A 10 3.55 3.73 26.93
C GLU A 10 3.72 4.08 25.46
N GLU A 11 3.02 3.38 24.54
CA GLU A 11 3.01 3.69 23.12
C GLU A 11 2.44 5.08 22.84
N ARG A 12 1.32 5.42 23.46
CA ARG A 12 0.71 6.76 23.32
C ARG A 12 1.63 7.87 23.82
N ASP A 13 2.28 7.67 24.98
CA ASP A 13 3.24 8.62 25.55
C ASP A 13 4.48 8.76 24.66
N GLU A 14 4.97 7.67 24.07
CA GLU A 14 6.09 7.68 23.11
C GLU A 14 5.72 8.47 21.84
N TYR A 15 4.53 8.25 21.29
CA TYR A 15 4.04 9.01 20.14
C TYR A 15 4.00 10.51 20.42
N VAL A 16 3.46 10.91 21.58
CA VAL A 16 3.42 12.31 22.02
C VAL A 16 4.83 12.89 22.11
N ARG A 17 5.79 12.16 22.69
CA ARG A 17 7.19 12.63 22.81
C ARG A 17 7.84 12.86 21.44
N PHE A 18 7.63 11.97 20.48
CA PHE A 18 8.14 12.18 19.11
C PHE A 18 7.55 13.45 18.47
N LEU A 19 6.25 13.67 18.62
CA LEU A 19 5.61 14.87 18.10
C LEU A 19 6.11 16.13 18.82
N GLN A 20 6.31 16.11 20.15
CA GLN A 20 6.87 17.22 20.91
C GLN A 20 8.27 17.57 20.45
N VAL A 21 9.15 16.57 20.27
CA VAL A 21 10.52 16.78 19.79
C VAL A 21 10.51 17.38 18.38
N TYR A 22 9.70 16.85 17.47
CA TYR A 22 9.61 17.40 16.12
C TYR A 22 9.07 18.82 16.10
N GLY A 23 8.00 19.07 16.85
CA GLY A 23 7.43 20.40 17.01
C GLY A 23 8.38 21.41 17.67
N ALA A 24 9.21 20.97 18.63
CA ALA A 24 10.25 21.80 19.24
C ALA A 24 11.31 22.25 18.22
N LEU A 25 11.59 21.43 17.20
CA LEU A 25 12.54 21.73 16.13
C LEU A 25 11.94 22.57 14.98
N SER A 26 10.77 23.17 15.15
CA SER A 26 10.03 23.91 14.11
C SER A 26 10.86 24.94 13.35
N ASN A 27 11.82 25.59 14.02
CA ASN A 27 12.67 26.60 13.39
C ASN A 27 13.70 26.02 12.39
N LEU A 28 13.87 24.70 12.28
CA LEU A 28 14.62 24.07 11.19
C LEU A 28 13.89 24.19 9.85
N PHE A 29 12.57 24.21 9.88
CA PHE A 29 11.70 24.09 8.70
C PHE A 29 11.12 25.46 8.27
N ARG A 30 11.54 26.55 8.90
CA ARG A 30 10.98 27.89 8.69
C ARG A 30 12.06 28.91 8.36
N GLN A 31 11.71 29.80 7.44
CA GLN A 31 12.54 30.97 7.16
C GLN A 31 12.32 32.12 8.15
N LYS A 32 11.16 32.15 8.82
CA LYS A 32 10.82 33.18 9.81
C LYS A 32 10.76 32.57 11.20
N HIS A 33 11.62 33.05 12.10
CA HIS A 33 11.57 32.74 13.51
C HIS A 33 10.42 33.49 14.21
N GLY A 34 9.98 32.98 15.37
CA GLY A 34 8.97 33.64 16.22
C GLY A 34 7.51 33.30 15.94
N ASP A 35 7.21 32.41 15.01
CA ASP A 35 5.86 31.85 14.86
C ASP A 35 5.58 30.89 16.03
N PRO A 36 4.55 31.16 16.89
CA PRO A 36 4.28 30.32 18.05
C PRO A 36 3.62 28.97 17.68
N ILE A 37 3.19 28.76 16.42
CA ILE A 37 2.54 27.53 16.01
C ILE A 37 3.59 26.50 15.63
N PRO A 38 3.70 25.34 16.33
CA PRO A 38 4.69 24.34 15.99
C PRO A 38 4.44 23.76 14.60
N TYR A 39 5.53 23.47 13.87
CA TYR A 39 5.48 22.80 12.56
C TYR A 39 5.33 21.29 12.77
N LEU A 40 4.56 20.65 11.90
CA LEU A 40 4.46 19.19 11.81
C LEU A 40 4.30 18.82 10.34
N ASP A 41 5.21 17.99 9.86
CA ASP A 41 5.18 17.41 8.52
C ASP A 41 4.32 16.15 8.52
N SER A 42 3.52 15.94 7.46
CA SER A 42 2.62 14.79 7.36
C SER A 42 3.39 13.47 7.27
N LYS A 43 4.48 13.43 6.50
CA LYS A 43 5.28 12.21 6.33
C LYS A 43 5.96 11.79 7.63
N PHE A 44 6.47 12.77 8.39
CA PHE A 44 7.00 12.50 9.72
C PHE A 44 5.92 11.90 10.63
N GLN A 45 4.71 12.48 10.62
CA GLN A 45 3.60 12.00 11.43
C GLN A 45 3.22 10.56 11.07
N GLU A 46 3.10 10.24 9.78
CA GLU A 46 2.83 8.88 9.28
C GLU A 46 3.90 7.89 9.74
N THR A 47 5.17 8.26 9.55
CA THR A 47 6.32 7.43 9.94
C THR A 47 6.35 7.15 11.44
N VAL A 48 6.14 8.18 12.26
CA VAL A 48 6.14 8.03 13.72
C VAL A 48 4.93 7.23 14.19
N TYR A 49 3.76 7.45 13.59
CA TYR A 49 2.57 6.64 13.88
C TYR A 49 2.83 5.16 13.62
N ALA A 50 3.31 4.83 12.44
CA ALA A 50 3.62 3.44 12.07
C ALA A 50 4.70 2.83 13.00
N LYS A 51 5.77 3.58 13.30
CA LYS A 51 6.86 3.15 14.17
C LYS A 51 6.39 2.83 15.59
N VAL A 52 5.72 3.76 16.23
CA VAL A 52 5.37 3.68 17.66
C VAL A 52 4.26 2.66 17.89
N PHE A 53 3.25 2.68 17.03
CA PHE A 53 2.10 1.79 17.14
C PHE A 53 2.27 0.46 16.39
N LYS A 54 3.48 0.18 15.88
CA LYS A 54 3.80 -1.05 15.13
C LYS A 54 2.85 -1.27 13.95
N GLY A 55 2.38 -0.19 13.37
CA GLY A 55 1.54 -0.20 12.18
C GLY A 55 2.36 -0.47 10.91
N GLU A 56 1.69 -0.95 9.89
CA GLU A 56 2.29 -1.18 8.58
C GLU A 56 2.07 0.05 7.71
N ASN A 57 3.12 0.61 7.11
CA ASN A 57 3.00 1.65 6.07
C ASN A 57 2.39 0.99 4.82
N VAL A 58 1.22 1.44 4.40
CA VAL A 58 0.44 0.79 3.33
C VAL A 58 0.11 1.72 2.16
N ASP A 59 0.59 2.97 2.18
CA ASP A 59 0.46 3.86 1.03
C ASP A 59 1.37 3.40 -0.12
N ILE A 60 0.75 3.09 -1.27
CA ILE A 60 1.42 2.69 -2.51
C ILE A 60 1.04 3.66 -3.63
N GLY A 61 1.55 4.88 -3.56
CA GLY A 61 1.29 5.88 -4.58
C GLY A 61 -0.08 6.56 -4.44
N ASN A 62 -0.34 7.15 -3.31
CA ASN A 62 -1.57 7.86 -2.95
C ASN A 62 -2.80 6.95 -2.80
N THR A 63 -2.66 5.82 -2.13
CA THR A 63 -3.81 5.02 -1.69
C THR A 63 -4.58 5.73 -0.56
N PRO A 64 -5.85 5.36 -0.28
CA PRO A 64 -6.66 6.02 0.74
C PRO A 64 -6.10 5.96 2.15
N HIS A 65 -5.40 4.88 2.52
CA HIS A 65 -4.85 4.67 3.86
C HIS A 65 -3.33 4.81 3.85
N ASP A 66 -2.83 5.56 4.83
CA ASP A 66 -1.40 5.80 5.04
C ASP A 66 -0.78 4.68 5.89
N VAL A 67 -1.49 4.23 6.94
CA VAL A 67 -1.04 3.19 7.87
C VAL A 67 -2.13 2.16 8.13
N LEU A 68 -1.74 0.90 8.31
CA LEU A 68 -2.60 -0.19 8.78
C LEU A 68 -2.24 -0.54 10.22
N SER A 69 -3.22 -0.49 11.11
CA SER A 69 -3.08 -0.97 12.50
C SER A 69 -3.75 -2.33 12.66
N VAL A 70 -3.05 -3.26 13.31
CA VAL A 70 -3.49 -4.66 13.46
C VAL A 70 -3.54 -5.04 14.94
N PHE A 71 -4.70 -5.52 15.40
CA PHE A 71 -4.94 -5.98 16.77
C PHE A 71 -5.53 -7.40 16.75
N GLY A 72 -4.65 -8.40 16.71
CA GLY A 72 -5.05 -9.78 16.47
C GLY A 72 -5.66 -9.94 15.07
N ASN A 73 -6.92 -10.34 14.99
CA ASN A 73 -7.65 -10.45 13.72
C ASN A 73 -8.31 -9.13 13.27
N ASP A 74 -8.19 -8.08 14.05
CA ASP A 74 -8.84 -6.82 13.78
C ASP A 74 -7.89 -5.87 13.05
N ARG A 75 -8.29 -5.40 11.87
CA ARG A 75 -7.51 -4.56 10.97
C ARG A 75 -8.20 -3.21 10.83
N ILE A 76 -7.45 -2.12 10.99
CA ILE A 76 -7.99 -0.75 10.96
C ILE A 76 -7.13 0.07 10.02
N GLY A 77 -7.75 0.65 8.98
CA GLY A 77 -7.11 1.57 8.05
C GLY A 77 -7.06 2.98 8.62
N ILE A 78 -5.88 3.60 8.60
CA ILE A 78 -5.62 4.91 9.16
C ILE A 78 -5.23 5.89 8.05
N GLY A 79 -6.01 6.97 7.89
CA GLY A 79 -5.59 8.13 7.12
C GLY A 79 -5.00 9.18 8.06
N VAL A 80 -3.78 9.64 7.79
CA VAL A 80 -3.07 10.60 8.63
C VAL A 80 -3.14 12.00 8.07
N LYS A 81 -3.45 13.01 8.89
CA LYS A 81 -3.56 14.42 8.46
C LYS A 81 -3.06 15.37 9.53
N THR A 82 -2.62 16.57 9.09
CA THR A 82 -2.24 17.66 10.01
C THR A 82 -2.61 19.03 9.42
N TRP A 83 -3.17 19.91 10.26
CA TRP A 83 -3.51 21.29 9.89
C TRP A 83 -3.56 22.21 11.12
N MET A 84 -3.86 23.51 10.90
CA MET A 84 -4.02 24.48 11.98
C MET A 84 -5.38 24.33 12.68
N ASN A 85 -5.39 24.10 13.99
CA ASN A 85 -6.60 23.87 14.79
C ASN A 85 -7.60 25.04 14.76
N SER A 86 -7.10 26.28 14.72
CA SER A 86 -7.91 27.49 14.74
C SER A 86 -8.76 27.74 13.50
N LYS A 87 -8.58 26.94 12.43
CA LYS A 87 -9.27 27.11 11.13
C LYS A 87 -9.74 25.78 10.60
N PRO A 88 -11.06 25.57 10.50
CA PRO A 88 -11.60 24.48 9.66
C PRO A 88 -10.97 24.52 8.27
N SER A 89 -10.58 23.38 7.76
CA SER A 89 -9.74 23.35 6.57
C SER A 89 -10.09 22.19 5.64
N TYR A 90 -10.00 22.46 4.34
CA TYR A 90 -10.00 21.42 3.33
C TYR A 90 -8.63 20.74 3.30
N GLN A 91 -8.61 19.42 3.47
CA GLN A 91 -7.42 18.59 3.34
C GLN A 91 -7.55 17.67 2.12
N LYS A 92 -6.47 17.52 1.37
CA LYS A 92 -6.42 16.58 0.25
C LYS A 92 -6.63 15.15 0.77
N VAL A 93 -7.63 14.47 0.24
CA VAL A 93 -7.94 13.08 0.59
C VAL A 93 -7.71 12.12 -0.56
N MET A 94 -7.67 12.62 -1.80
CA MET A 94 -7.44 11.74 -2.95
C MET A 94 -6.91 12.50 -4.18
N GLN A 95 -5.96 11.88 -4.88
CA GLN A 95 -5.44 12.33 -6.16
C GLN A 95 -6.13 11.54 -7.29
N LEU A 96 -6.74 12.24 -8.25
CA LEU A 96 -7.48 11.65 -9.36
C LEU A 96 -6.90 11.98 -10.74
N LYS A 97 -5.64 12.42 -10.83
CA LYS A 97 -5.02 12.84 -12.10
C LYS A 97 -5.13 11.76 -13.20
N ARG A 98 -5.04 10.50 -12.82
CA ARG A 98 -5.14 9.35 -13.74
C ARG A 98 -6.56 9.09 -14.25
N PHE A 99 -7.56 9.54 -13.51
CA PHE A 99 -8.98 9.42 -13.87
C PHE A 99 -9.50 10.64 -14.65
N LYS A 100 -8.63 11.60 -14.96
CA LYS A 100 -9.02 12.82 -15.69
C LYS A 100 -9.79 12.53 -16.97
N PRO A 101 -9.43 11.58 -17.84
CA PRO A 101 -10.20 11.25 -19.05
C PRO A 101 -11.62 10.75 -18.76
N GLU A 102 -11.85 10.10 -17.63
CA GLU A 102 -13.18 9.66 -17.21
C GLU A 102 -14.00 10.78 -16.58
N ILE A 103 -13.35 11.75 -15.94
CA ILE A 103 -14.00 12.86 -15.21
C ILE A 103 -14.35 14.00 -16.16
N ASP A 104 -13.47 14.37 -17.09
CA ASP A 104 -13.63 15.54 -17.96
C ASP A 104 -14.98 15.59 -18.70
N PRO A 105 -15.54 14.49 -19.25
CA PRO A 105 -16.87 14.53 -19.89
C PRO A 105 -18.04 14.90 -18.97
N TYR A 106 -17.86 14.69 -17.65
CA TYR A 106 -18.90 15.01 -16.68
C TYR A 106 -18.98 16.51 -16.35
N PHE A 107 -17.98 17.29 -16.74
CA PHE A 107 -18.07 18.74 -16.62
C PHE A 107 -19.08 19.37 -17.56
N GLU A 108 -19.50 18.66 -18.60
CA GLU A 108 -20.57 19.08 -19.52
C GLU A 108 -21.96 18.56 -19.09
N LYS A 109 -22.04 17.81 -17.98
CA LYS A 109 -23.25 17.23 -17.42
C LYS A 109 -23.77 18.05 -16.24
N SER A 110 -24.85 17.56 -15.62
CA SER A 110 -25.41 18.15 -14.41
C SER A 110 -24.41 18.09 -13.23
N ASP A 111 -24.61 18.97 -12.24
CA ASP A 111 -23.81 18.98 -11.02
C ASP A 111 -23.97 17.70 -10.23
N GLU A 112 -25.17 17.13 -10.25
CA GLU A 112 -25.48 15.87 -9.58
C GLU A 112 -24.71 14.68 -10.22
N GLU A 113 -24.69 14.60 -11.55
CA GLU A 113 -23.94 13.57 -12.27
C GLU A 113 -22.41 13.69 -12.04
N LEU A 114 -21.89 14.93 -12.00
CA LEU A 114 -20.49 15.18 -11.70
C LEU A 114 -20.14 14.78 -10.26
N ALA A 115 -20.97 15.17 -9.27
CA ALA A 115 -20.81 14.79 -7.89
C ALA A 115 -20.83 13.26 -7.72
N PHE A 116 -21.81 12.61 -8.36
CA PHE A 116 -21.91 11.15 -8.35
C PHE A 116 -20.65 10.48 -8.92
N LYS A 117 -20.18 10.94 -10.11
CA LYS A 117 -18.98 10.35 -10.73
C LYS A 117 -17.73 10.51 -9.88
N LEU A 118 -17.50 11.69 -9.31
CA LEU A 118 -16.36 11.94 -8.42
C LEU A 118 -16.41 11.08 -7.15
N SER A 119 -17.60 11.00 -6.55
CA SER A 119 -17.87 10.19 -5.37
C SER A 119 -17.69 8.69 -5.65
N GLN A 120 -18.16 8.23 -6.81
CA GLN A 120 -18.00 6.86 -7.27
C GLN A 120 -16.50 6.47 -7.36
N ILE A 121 -15.69 7.28 -8.06
CA ILE A 121 -14.26 7.02 -8.19
C ILE A 121 -13.57 6.98 -6.81
N LYS A 122 -13.96 7.92 -5.90
CA LYS A 122 -13.43 7.91 -4.53
C LYS A 122 -13.78 6.61 -3.80
N ASN A 123 -15.06 6.21 -3.84
CA ASN A 123 -15.53 5.01 -3.14
C ASN A 123 -14.93 3.74 -3.74
N ASP A 124 -14.82 3.62 -5.06
CA ASP A 124 -14.20 2.48 -5.75
C ASP A 124 -12.74 2.30 -5.31
N ARG A 125 -11.99 3.40 -5.17
CA ARG A 125 -10.63 3.36 -4.67
C ARG A 125 -10.55 2.94 -3.20
N MET A 126 -11.46 3.43 -2.36
CA MET A 126 -11.53 3.02 -0.96
C MET A 126 -11.88 1.54 -0.83
N ILE A 127 -12.86 1.05 -1.59
CA ILE A 127 -13.26 -0.36 -1.59
C ILE A 127 -12.12 -1.25 -2.10
N SER A 128 -11.40 -0.83 -3.14
CA SER A 128 -10.21 -1.55 -3.60
C SER A 128 -9.15 -1.67 -2.50
N ASP A 129 -8.95 -0.61 -1.72
CA ASP A 129 -8.00 -0.61 -0.61
C ASP A 129 -8.50 -1.45 0.58
N TYR A 130 -9.82 -1.45 0.85
CA TYR A 130 -10.42 -2.35 1.83
C TYR A 130 -10.16 -3.82 1.48
N ASN A 131 -10.39 -4.19 0.22
CA ASN A 131 -10.16 -5.55 -0.25
C ASN A 131 -8.67 -5.92 -0.19
N ARG A 132 -7.79 -4.99 -0.56
CA ARG A 132 -6.33 -5.19 -0.49
C ARG A 132 -5.86 -5.45 0.93
N LEU A 133 -6.33 -4.66 1.89
CA LEU A 133 -5.87 -4.66 3.28
C LEU A 133 -6.72 -5.56 4.21
N GLY A 134 -7.80 -6.14 3.73
CA GLY A 134 -8.74 -6.93 4.54
C GLY A 134 -9.51 -6.08 5.55
N LEU A 135 -9.90 -4.86 5.16
CA LEU A 135 -10.66 -3.94 6.00
C LEU A 135 -12.16 -4.13 5.83
N SER A 136 -12.92 -3.82 6.87
CA SER A 136 -14.36 -3.60 6.77
C SER A 136 -14.67 -2.11 6.64
N GLU A 137 -15.82 -1.77 6.06
CA GLU A 137 -16.25 -0.39 5.82
C GLU A 137 -16.21 0.50 7.08
N TYR A 138 -16.49 -0.07 8.24
CA TYR A 138 -16.55 0.68 9.51
C TYR A 138 -15.22 0.74 10.26
N LYS A 139 -14.16 0.13 9.75
CA LYS A 139 -12.84 0.05 10.39
C LYS A 139 -11.81 0.96 9.71
N ASN A 140 -12.23 2.18 9.42
CA ASN A 140 -11.44 3.19 8.77
C ASN A 140 -11.58 4.50 9.51
N ILE A 141 -10.46 5.12 9.88
CA ILE A 141 -10.44 6.39 10.59
C ILE A 141 -9.45 7.36 9.96
N TYR A 142 -9.71 8.64 10.15
CA TYR A 142 -8.69 9.67 10.09
C TYR A 142 -8.12 9.89 11.48
N HIS A 143 -6.81 9.74 11.61
CA HIS A 143 -6.03 10.17 12.75
C HIS A 143 -5.30 11.47 12.39
N TYR A 144 -5.52 12.53 13.14
CA TYR A 144 -4.92 13.80 12.80
C TYR A 144 -4.40 14.56 14.02
N VAL A 145 -3.35 15.34 13.77
CA VAL A 145 -2.77 16.24 14.75
C VAL A 145 -2.97 17.66 14.27
N THR A 146 -3.79 18.40 14.99
CA THR A 146 -3.97 19.82 14.72
C THR A 146 -3.00 20.66 15.54
N ARG A 147 -2.61 21.78 14.95
CA ARG A 147 -1.58 22.68 15.48
C ARG A 147 -2.20 24.00 15.94
N ASP A 148 -1.78 24.48 17.09
CA ASP A 148 -2.16 25.79 17.63
C ASP A 148 -0.94 26.42 18.30
N ALA A 149 -1.05 27.68 18.73
CA ALA A 149 0.06 28.37 19.41
C ALA A 149 0.57 27.56 20.62
N GLY A 150 1.82 27.10 20.54
CA GLY A 150 2.50 26.35 21.58
C GLY A 150 1.94 24.96 21.89
N LYS A 151 1.08 24.38 21.03
CA LYS A 151 0.49 23.05 21.31
C LYS A 151 0.09 22.24 20.10
N PHE A 152 -0.02 20.94 20.33
CA PHE A 152 -0.68 19.98 19.43
C PHE A 152 -1.93 19.38 20.07
N VAL A 153 -2.91 19.01 19.21
CA VAL A 153 -4.13 18.31 19.61
C VAL A 153 -4.28 17.07 18.74
N VAL A 154 -4.27 15.91 19.37
CA VAL A 154 -4.48 14.61 18.70
C VAL A 154 -5.97 14.32 18.66
N GLN A 155 -6.45 13.94 17.47
CA GLN A 155 -7.88 13.74 17.21
C GLN A 155 -8.12 12.58 16.27
N GLU A 156 -9.31 12.01 16.32
CA GLU A 156 -9.79 10.98 15.38
C GLU A 156 -11.22 11.26 14.95
N THR A 157 -11.51 10.91 13.69
CA THR A 157 -12.86 10.87 13.12
C THR A 157 -13.01 9.68 12.18
N ALA A 158 -14.24 9.28 11.88
CA ALA A 158 -14.51 8.24 10.90
C ALA A 158 -14.03 8.62 9.49
N TYR A 159 -13.64 7.60 8.72
CA TYR A 159 -13.28 7.73 7.31
C TYR A 159 -14.29 6.94 6.45
N PRO A 160 -15.52 7.44 6.28
CA PRO A 160 -16.58 6.72 5.58
C PRO A 160 -16.46 6.82 4.06
N LEU A 161 -17.17 5.93 3.39
CA LEU A 161 -17.52 6.11 1.98
C LEU A 161 -18.44 7.35 1.83
N VAL A 162 -18.50 7.90 0.64
CA VAL A 162 -19.48 8.97 0.30
C VAL A 162 -20.86 8.35 0.17
N ASP A 163 -21.86 8.89 0.84
CA ASP A 163 -23.24 8.45 0.67
C ASP A 163 -23.85 9.04 -0.61
N PHE A 164 -24.09 8.20 -1.61
CA PHE A 164 -24.69 8.60 -2.88
C PHE A 164 -26.12 9.07 -2.79
N ASN A 165 -26.87 8.66 -1.75
CA ASN A 165 -28.28 8.99 -1.59
C ASN A 165 -28.50 10.42 -1.07
N ASN A 166 -27.47 11.04 -0.53
CA ASN A 166 -27.53 12.36 0.12
C ASN A 166 -26.65 13.41 -0.56
N LEU A 167 -26.33 13.24 -1.85
CA LEU A 167 -25.53 14.23 -2.57
C LEU A 167 -26.31 15.54 -2.73
N GLN A 168 -25.72 16.64 -2.24
CA GLN A 168 -26.36 17.95 -2.16
C GLN A 168 -25.34 19.10 -2.10
N ASN A 169 -25.85 20.34 -2.03
CA ASN A 169 -25.04 21.56 -1.84
C ASN A 169 -24.00 21.77 -2.95
N PHE A 170 -24.39 21.49 -4.20
CA PHE A 170 -23.50 21.62 -5.35
C PHE A 170 -23.12 23.08 -5.60
N LYS A 171 -21.82 23.31 -5.81
CA LYS A 171 -21.31 24.63 -6.20
C LYS A 171 -20.15 24.45 -7.18
N ARG A 172 -20.32 25.00 -8.38
CA ARG A 172 -19.34 24.95 -9.46
C ARG A 172 -18.72 26.32 -9.70
N THR A 173 -17.42 26.33 -9.94
CA THR A 173 -16.66 27.47 -10.48
C THR A 173 -15.81 26.97 -11.65
N ASP A 174 -15.08 27.84 -12.33
CA ASP A 174 -14.22 27.47 -13.46
C ASP A 174 -13.14 26.46 -13.07
N THR A 175 -12.66 26.51 -11.82
CA THR A 175 -11.53 25.70 -11.34
C THR A 175 -11.89 24.67 -10.28
N THR A 176 -13.07 24.80 -9.65
CA THR A 176 -13.45 23.93 -8.53
C THR A 176 -14.90 23.50 -8.63
N PHE A 177 -15.18 22.33 -8.06
CA PHE A 177 -16.53 21.84 -7.84
C PHE A 177 -16.65 21.34 -6.39
N SER A 178 -17.70 21.75 -5.68
CA SER A 178 -17.95 21.35 -4.29
C SER A 178 -19.31 20.68 -4.17
N TRP A 179 -19.38 19.70 -3.26
CA TRP A 179 -20.62 18.99 -2.91
C TRP A 179 -20.57 18.50 -1.46
N SER A 180 -21.68 18.02 -0.95
CA SER A 180 -21.81 17.38 0.36
C SER A 180 -22.56 16.06 0.21
N ASP A 181 -22.34 15.11 1.11
CA ASP A 181 -23.15 13.91 1.30
C ASP A 181 -24.03 13.98 2.56
N GLY A 182 -24.25 15.19 3.08
CA GLY A 182 -25.01 15.44 4.29
C GLY A 182 -24.18 15.34 5.58
N GLU A 183 -23.09 14.55 5.58
CA GLU A 183 -22.17 14.43 6.72
C GLU A 183 -20.85 15.14 6.49
N LYS A 184 -20.28 15.00 5.31
CA LYS A 184 -18.99 15.56 4.92
C LYS A 184 -19.13 16.47 3.71
N ASP A 185 -18.28 17.49 3.68
CA ASP A 185 -18.20 18.44 2.57
C ASP A 185 -16.95 18.15 1.75
N TYR A 186 -17.10 18.08 0.43
CA TYR A 186 -16.05 17.77 -0.50
C TYR A 186 -15.82 18.92 -1.49
N LYS A 187 -14.59 18.98 -2.02
CA LYS A 187 -14.23 19.91 -3.09
C LYS A 187 -13.28 19.21 -4.06
N PHE A 188 -13.55 19.30 -5.33
CA PHE A 188 -12.67 18.87 -6.40
C PHE A 188 -11.99 20.08 -7.04
N THR A 189 -10.65 19.99 -7.24
CA THR A 189 -9.87 20.98 -7.98
C THR A 189 -9.53 20.43 -9.36
N ARG A 190 -10.02 21.11 -10.43
CA ARG A 190 -9.93 20.62 -11.82
C ARG A 190 -8.50 20.58 -12.32
N GLY A 191 -7.69 21.59 -11.99
CA GLY A 191 -6.29 21.70 -12.44
C GLY A 191 -5.45 20.52 -11.98
N ASP A 192 -5.48 20.24 -10.68
CA ASP A 192 -4.70 19.20 -10.05
C ASP A 192 -5.42 17.85 -10.00
N SER A 193 -6.71 17.82 -10.37
CA SER A 193 -7.58 16.63 -10.28
C SER A 193 -7.56 16.00 -8.88
N GLN A 194 -7.80 16.80 -7.85
CA GLN A 194 -7.73 16.37 -6.45
C GLN A 194 -9.09 16.50 -5.76
N ILE A 195 -9.46 15.50 -4.97
CA ILE A 195 -10.56 15.59 -4.00
C ILE A 195 -10.00 16.04 -2.66
N TRP A 196 -10.65 17.04 -2.11
CA TRP A 196 -10.44 17.61 -0.78
C TRP A 196 -11.67 17.35 0.07
N GLN A 197 -11.50 17.03 1.34
CA GLN A 197 -12.56 16.93 2.33
C GLN A 197 -12.39 18.03 3.36
N HIS A 198 -13.50 18.61 3.80
CA HIS A 198 -13.51 19.60 4.86
C HIS A 198 -13.42 18.94 6.23
N PHE A 199 -12.46 19.38 7.03
CA PHE A 199 -12.27 18.94 8.42
C PHE A 199 -12.49 20.11 9.37
N ASP A 200 -13.19 19.83 10.46
CA ASP A 200 -13.47 20.80 11.54
C ASP A 200 -13.35 20.08 12.89
N SER A 201 -12.42 20.50 13.71
CA SER A 201 -12.17 19.97 15.05
C SER A 201 -13.35 20.16 16.02
N ASN A 202 -14.29 21.05 15.70
CA ASN A 202 -15.45 21.33 16.54
C ASN A 202 -16.69 20.50 16.18
N LYS A 203 -16.61 19.66 15.12
CA LYS A 203 -17.72 18.78 14.76
C LYS A 203 -17.91 17.66 15.80
N LYS A 204 -19.16 17.28 16.02
CA LYS A 204 -19.55 16.26 17.02
C LYS A 204 -18.96 14.86 16.73
N ASP A 205 -18.60 14.57 15.50
CA ASP A 205 -18.00 13.29 15.06
C ASP A 205 -16.48 13.24 15.28
N THR A 206 -15.88 14.34 15.75
CA THR A 206 -14.46 14.43 16.05
C THR A 206 -14.21 14.14 17.54
N LEU A 207 -13.35 13.16 17.79
CA LEU A 207 -12.91 12.79 19.13
C LEU A 207 -11.57 13.46 19.44
N ILE A 208 -11.54 14.35 20.43
CA ILE A 208 -10.29 14.88 20.98
C ILE A 208 -9.72 13.82 21.93
N LEU A 209 -8.52 13.34 21.65
CA LEU A 209 -7.90 12.20 22.33
C LEU A 209 -6.82 12.66 23.31
N ASN A 210 -6.01 13.65 22.89
CA ASN A 210 -4.95 14.21 23.71
C ASN A 210 -4.63 15.64 23.27
N GLN A 211 -4.16 16.46 24.22
CA GLN A 211 -3.64 17.78 23.96
C GLN A 211 -2.39 17.98 24.80
N PHE A 212 -1.32 18.51 24.20
CA PHE A 212 -0.06 18.72 24.91
C PHE A 212 0.69 19.93 24.36
N ASP A 213 1.50 20.51 25.23
CA ASP A 213 2.31 21.69 24.92
C ASP A 213 3.57 21.32 24.14
N VAL A 214 4.00 22.23 23.28
CA VAL A 214 5.21 22.15 22.48
C VAL A 214 6.02 23.44 22.68
N SER A 215 7.19 23.34 23.30
CA SER A 215 8.14 24.43 23.45
C SER A 215 9.09 24.47 22.26
N ILE A 216 8.98 25.52 21.44
CA ILE A 216 9.83 25.67 20.23
C ILE A 216 11.21 26.17 20.68
N ILE A 217 12.26 25.49 20.19
CA ILE A 217 13.66 25.81 20.45
C ILE A 217 14.08 26.97 19.53
N ASP A 218 14.71 27.99 20.09
CA ASP A 218 15.15 29.17 19.34
C ASP A 218 16.24 28.83 18.33
N ASP A 219 17.27 28.10 18.76
CA ASP A 219 18.34 27.59 17.87
C ASP A 219 18.35 26.05 17.83
N PRO A 220 17.57 25.47 16.93
CA PRO A 220 17.53 24.01 16.78
C PRO A 220 18.79 23.44 16.10
N PHE A 221 19.56 24.25 15.37
CA PHE A 221 20.78 23.79 14.71
C PHE A 221 21.88 23.46 15.72
N ASP A 222 22.12 24.39 16.67
CA ASP A 222 23.06 24.15 17.78
C ASP A 222 22.61 22.99 18.67
N PHE A 223 21.31 22.90 18.95
CA PHE A 223 20.74 21.77 19.69
C PHE A 223 21.01 20.42 19.01
N LEU A 224 20.76 20.30 17.69
CA LEU A 224 20.99 19.05 16.94
C LEU A 224 22.47 18.67 16.89
N LEU A 225 23.37 19.64 16.64
CA LEU A 225 24.80 19.40 16.66
C LEU A 225 25.25 18.83 18.00
N LYS A 226 24.91 19.48 19.09
CA LYS A 226 25.28 19.02 20.43
C LYS A 226 24.68 17.67 20.78
N SER A 227 23.42 17.43 20.43
CA SER A 227 22.73 16.18 20.70
C SER A 227 23.33 15.02 19.90
N TYR A 228 23.66 15.24 18.63
CA TYR A 228 24.26 14.22 17.76
C TYR A 228 25.64 13.78 18.26
N PHE A 229 26.52 14.73 18.56
CA PHE A 229 27.87 14.38 19.03
C PHE A 229 27.83 13.78 20.45
N HIS A 230 26.96 14.28 21.33
CA HIS A 230 26.75 13.65 22.62
C HIS A 230 26.26 12.20 22.50
N PHE A 231 25.37 11.92 21.54
CA PHE A 231 24.87 10.57 21.27
C PHE A 231 25.99 9.63 20.74
N ILE A 232 26.83 10.11 19.81
CA ILE A 232 27.96 9.32 19.29
C ILE A 232 28.93 9.00 20.42
N ASP A 233 29.27 9.99 21.26
CA ASP A 233 30.20 9.81 22.36
C ASP A 233 29.68 8.86 23.46
N THR A 234 28.36 8.68 23.56
CA THR A 234 27.70 7.89 24.61
C THR A 234 27.13 6.56 24.14
N SER A 235 27.06 6.32 22.84
CA SER A 235 26.40 5.13 22.31
C SER A 235 27.37 4.06 21.85
N ASP A 236 27.53 2.99 22.63
CA ASP A 236 27.82 1.65 22.13
C ASP A 236 26.56 1.13 21.42
N ALA A 237 26.45 1.42 20.12
CA ALA A 237 25.20 1.22 19.41
C ALA A 237 25.19 -0.09 18.61
N ASP A 238 24.95 -1.21 19.29
CA ASP A 238 24.38 -2.40 18.64
C ASP A 238 22.85 -2.41 18.78
N LYS A 239 22.15 -1.62 17.97
CA LYS A 239 20.74 -1.86 17.71
C LYS A 239 20.60 -2.70 16.46
N GLN A 240 20.35 -4.01 16.65
CA GLN A 240 19.96 -4.94 15.60
C GLN A 240 18.74 -4.37 14.82
N LYS A 241 19.00 -3.85 13.62
CA LYS A 241 17.95 -3.74 12.59
C LYS A 241 17.52 -5.18 12.25
N GLU A 242 16.24 -5.50 12.27
CA GLU A 242 15.80 -6.74 11.60
C GLU A 242 16.30 -6.67 10.15
N ASP A 243 17.21 -7.57 9.79
CA ASP A 243 17.76 -7.66 8.43
C ASP A 243 16.64 -8.18 7.50
N ILE A 244 15.98 -7.27 6.81
CA ILE A 244 14.99 -7.58 5.79
C ILE A 244 15.67 -7.51 4.42
N VAL A 245 15.43 -8.52 3.60
CA VAL A 245 15.78 -8.52 2.18
C VAL A 245 14.52 -8.21 1.38
N GLU A 246 14.60 -7.19 0.54
CA GLU A 246 13.48 -6.68 -0.26
C GLU A 246 13.81 -6.67 -1.74
N ILE A 247 12.82 -7.01 -2.56
CA ILE A 247 12.93 -6.97 -4.04
C ILE A 247 11.63 -6.51 -4.67
N TYR A 248 11.71 -6.18 -5.95
CA TYR A 248 10.56 -5.83 -6.78
C TYR A 248 10.47 -6.73 -8.01
N LEU A 249 9.24 -7.07 -8.44
CA LEU A 249 8.98 -7.81 -9.67
C LEU A 249 7.95 -7.08 -10.54
N PRO A 250 8.12 -7.07 -11.88
CA PRO A 250 7.19 -6.39 -12.77
C PRO A 250 5.89 -7.19 -12.93
N LEU A 251 4.77 -6.51 -13.07
CA LEU A 251 3.47 -7.10 -13.43
C LEU A 251 3.26 -7.20 -14.95
N TYR A 252 4.27 -6.86 -15.74
CA TYR A 252 4.31 -6.90 -17.19
C TYR A 252 5.53 -7.69 -17.69
N SER A 253 5.57 -7.97 -18.97
CA SER A 253 6.73 -8.59 -19.62
C SER A 253 7.90 -7.62 -19.68
N TYR A 254 9.01 -7.93 -19.01
CA TYR A 254 10.21 -7.08 -19.00
C TYR A 254 10.75 -6.78 -20.40
N ARG A 255 10.57 -7.73 -21.35
CA ARG A 255 11.06 -7.60 -22.73
C ARG A 255 10.19 -6.70 -23.60
N THR A 256 8.85 -6.85 -23.52
CA THR A 256 7.91 -6.10 -24.38
C THR A 256 7.39 -4.85 -23.71
N LYS A 257 7.58 -4.72 -22.39
CA LYS A 257 6.99 -3.68 -21.54
C LYS A 257 5.45 -3.66 -21.56
N GLU A 258 4.83 -4.79 -21.94
CA GLU A 258 3.39 -4.95 -22.04
C GLU A 258 2.90 -6.12 -21.17
N VAL A 259 1.63 -6.11 -20.79
CA VAL A 259 0.95 -7.26 -20.21
C VAL A 259 0.40 -8.12 -21.35
N GLU A 260 1.06 -9.23 -21.62
CA GLU A 260 0.71 -10.11 -22.72
C GLU A 260 -0.71 -10.69 -22.56
N GLU A 261 -1.51 -10.75 -23.63
CA GLU A 261 -2.94 -11.14 -23.60
C GLU A 261 -3.22 -12.55 -23.06
N LYS A 262 -2.25 -13.46 -23.14
CA LYS A 262 -2.41 -14.89 -22.81
C LYS A 262 -1.31 -15.43 -21.91
N SER A 263 -0.57 -14.56 -21.24
CA SER A 263 0.50 -14.94 -20.29
C SER A 263 0.59 -13.98 -19.13
N GLY A 264 1.41 -14.26 -18.14
CA GLY A 264 1.51 -13.43 -16.94
C GLY A 264 0.17 -13.29 -16.23
N LEU A 265 -0.26 -12.06 -16.02
CA LEU A 265 -1.54 -11.74 -15.39
C LEU A 265 -2.76 -12.15 -16.22
N ASN A 266 -2.58 -12.34 -17.54
CA ASN A 266 -3.64 -12.76 -18.45
C ASN A 266 -3.58 -14.26 -18.81
N SER A 267 -2.77 -15.05 -18.10
CA SER A 267 -2.60 -16.48 -18.44
C SER A 267 -3.87 -17.31 -18.31
N TRP A 268 -4.85 -16.88 -17.53
CA TRP A 268 -6.20 -17.48 -17.47
C TRP A 268 -6.98 -17.43 -18.80
N ASN A 269 -6.56 -16.58 -19.75
CA ASN A 269 -7.11 -16.48 -21.10
C ASN A 269 -6.41 -17.41 -22.11
N ALA A 270 -5.38 -18.14 -21.67
CA ALA A 270 -4.66 -19.07 -22.52
C ALA A 270 -5.35 -20.44 -22.62
N ALA A 271 -5.23 -21.10 -23.76
CA ALA A 271 -5.58 -22.51 -23.87
C ALA A 271 -4.56 -23.39 -23.12
N PRO A 272 -4.98 -24.54 -22.56
CA PRO A 272 -4.06 -25.48 -21.94
C PRO A 272 -3.03 -25.98 -22.98
N LYS A 273 -1.84 -26.35 -22.51
CA LYS A 273 -0.75 -26.87 -23.36
C LYS A 273 -1.02 -28.24 -23.96
N SER A 274 -2.06 -28.95 -23.55
CA SER A 274 -2.44 -30.25 -24.10
C SER A 274 -3.05 -30.06 -25.52
N LYS A 275 -2.41 -30.62 -26.52
CA LYS A 275 -2.93 -30.62 -27.90
C LYS A 275 -4.36 -31.17 -27.94
N GLY A 276 -5.30 -30.35 -28.43
CA GLY A 276 -6.69 -30.76 -28.67
C GLY A 276 -7.72 -30.31 -27.64
N SER A 277 -7.33 -29.61 -26.57
CA SER A 277 -8.31 -29.05 -25.61
C SER A 277 -8.73 -27.62 -26.03
N SER A 278 -10.02 -27.41 -26.23
CA SER A 278 -10.64 -26.09 -26.39
C SER A 278 -10.92 -25.39 -25.05
N THR A 279 -10.66 -26.07 -23.93
CA THR A 279 -10.94 -25.56 -22.59
C THR A 279 -9.88 -24.55 -22.19
N LEU A 280 -10.28 -23.37 -21.76
CA LEU A 280 -9.39 -22.35 -21.19
C LEU A 280 -8.83 -22.81 -19.83
N ARG A 281 -7.73 -22.23 -19.39
CA ARG A 281 -7.21 -22.42 -18.04
C ARG A 281 -8.25 -22.02 -16.99
N PRO A 282 -8.15 -22.56 -15.76
CA PRO A 282 -9.01 -22.15 -14.66
C PRO A 282 -9.04 -20.62 -14.48
N LEU A 283 -10.17 -20.09 -14.02
CA LEU A 283 -10.28 -18.68 -13.63
C LEU A 283 -9.20 -18.35 -12.59
N ASN A 284 -8.67 -17.15 -12.68
CA ASN A 284 -7.66 -16.62 -11.77
C ASN A 284 -6.31 -17.38 -11.74
N GLU A 285 -6.09 -18.33 -12.68
CA GLU A 285 -4.77 -18.94 -12.83
C GLU A 285 -3.83 -17.99 -13.54
N ILE A 286 -2.96 -17.34 -12.75
CA ILE A 286 -1.98 -16.36 -13.21
C ILE A 286 -0.57 -16.70 -12.72
N TYR A 287 0.40 -15.95 -13.20
CA TYR A 287 1.73 -15.88 -12.62
C TYR A 287 2.31 -14.46 -12.75
N ILE A 288 3.15 -14.09 -11.82
CA ILE A 288 3.98 -12.89 -11.90
C ILE A 288 5.28 -13.28 -12.62
N PRO A 289 5.66 -12.60 -13.72
CA PRO A 289 6.88 -12.93 -14.44
C PRO A 289 8.12 -12.57 -13.63
N ILE A 290 9.13 -13.45 -13.63
CA ILE A 290 10.44 -13.19 -13.06
C ILE A 290 11.45 -13.08 -14.21
N PRO A 291 12.00 -11.90 -14.48
CA PRO A 291 13.01 -11.73 -15.52
C PRO A 291 14.29 -12.52 -15.22
N ARG A 292 14.96 -13.00 -16.25
CA ARG A 292 16.24 -13.73 -16.08
C ARG A 292 17.34 -12.84 -15.50
N GLU A 293 17.31 -11.57 -15.84
CA GLU A 293 18.20 -10.52 -15.38
C GLU A 293 18.08 -10.34 -13.85
N PHE A 294 16.85 -10.46 -13.33
CA PHE A 294 16.61 -10.44 -11.87
C PHE A 294 17.38 -11.57 -11.17
N HIS A 295 17.26 -12.81 -11.63
CA HIS A 295 17.96 -13.93 -11.00
C HIS A 295 19.50 -13.81 -11.04
N LYS A 296 20.04 -13.12 -12.05
CA LYS A 296 21.50 -12.87 -12.11
C LYS A 296 21.95 -11.88 -11.03
N LYS A 297 21.12 -10.90 -10.69
CA LYS A 297 21.43 -9.91 -9.65
C LYS A 297 21.11 -10.41 -8.24
N PHE A 298 20.01 -11.18 -8.10
CA PHE A 298 19.46 -11.65 -6.82
C PHE A 298 19.21 -13.17 -6.84
N PRO A 299 20.27 -14.00 -6.94
CA PRO A 299 20.13 -15.46 -7.07
C PRO A 299 19.63 -16.14 -5.80
N ASP A 300 19.75 -15.48 -4.65
CA ASP A 300 19.48 -15.99 -3.31
C ASP A 300 18.18 -15.48 -2.67
N PHE A 301 17.34 -14.75 -3.41
CA PHE A 301 16.11 -14.21 -2.81
C PHE A 301 15.08 -15.28 -2.48
N PHE A 302 14.75 -16.18 -3.42
CA PHE A 302 13.70 -17.20 -3.23
C PHE A 302 14.18 -18.47 -2.53
N CYS A 303 15.46 -18.76 -2.61
CA CYS A 303 16.15 -19.89 -1.98
C CYS A 303 17.65 -19.60 -2.00
N PRO A 304 18.50 -20.36 -1.29
CA PRO A 304 19.94 -20.07 -1.21
C PRO A 304 20.66 -19.98 -2.56
N ASP A 305 20.23 -20.72 -3.58
CA ASP A 305 20.71 -20.62 -4.96
C ASP A 305 19.65 -21.08 -5.96
N ILE A 306 19.05 -20.12 -6.68
CA ILE A 306 18.00 -20.39 -7.67
C ILE A 306 18.53 -21.18 -8.89
N PHE A 307 19.79 -21.02 -9.25
CA PHE A 307 20.40 -21.73 -10.38
C PHE A 307 20.66 -23.20 -10.03
N GLU A 308 21.02 -23.50 -8.79
CA GLU A 308 21.10 -24.88 -8.33
C GLU A 308 19.72 -25.53 -8.27
N ALA A 309 18.71 -24.83 -7.78
CA ALA A 309 17.32 -25.31 -7.79
C ALA A 309 16.82 -25.59 -9.22
N GLU A 310 17.18 -24.73 -10.19
CA GLU A 310 16.89 -24.95 -11.62
C GLU A 310 17.55 -26.22 -12.15
N ARG A 311 18.84 -26.46 -11.84
CA ARG A 311 19.58 -27.66 -12.24
C ARG A 311 18.93 -28.93 -11.68
N ARG A 312 18.68 -28.97 -10.38
CA ARG A 312 17.99 -30.10 -9.71
C ARG A 312 16.63 -30.43 -10.38
N GLN A 313 15.88 -29.40 -10.75
CA GLN A 313 14.60 -29.60 -11.41
C GLN A 313 14.74 -30.14 -12.85
N LYS A 314 15.77 -29.70 -13.59
CA LYS A 314 16.08 -30.23 -14.93
C LYS A 314 16.53 -31.69 -14.86
N ASP A 315 17.43 -32.03 -13.97
CA ASP A 315 17.92 -33.40 -13.76
C ASP A 315 16.77 -34.36 -13.38
N TRP A 316 15.87 -33.89 -12.49
CA TRP A 316 14.70 -34.68 -12.12
C TRP A 316 13.76 -34.93 -13.33
N LYS A 317 13.54 -33.92 -14.17
CA LYS A 317 12.73 -34.06 -15.39
C LYS A 317 13.35 -35.01 -16.40
N GLU A 318 14.65 -34.99 -16.56
CA GLU A 318 15.38 -35.87 -17.45
C GLU A 318 15.36 -37.33 -16.98
N ARG A 319 15.67 -37.54 -15.69
CA ARG A 319 15.54 -38.86 -15.04
C ARG A 319 14.13 -39.45 -15.21
N LYS A 320 13.11 -38.64 -15.03
CA LYS A 320 11.70 -39.06 -15.17
C LYS A 320 11.32 -39.51 -16.59
N LYS A 321 12.03 -39.09 -17.61
CA LYS A 321 11.81 -39.53 -18.99
C LYS A 321 12.33 -40.95 -19.27
N THR A 322 13.37 -41.35 -18.56
CA THR A 322 14.12 -42.57 -18.83
C THR A 322 13.92 -43.67 -17.79
N MET A 323 13.48 -43.32 -16.57
CA MET A 323 13.30 -44.26 -15.47
C MET A 323 12.14 -43.85 -14.56
N LEU A 324 11.64 -44.80 -13.76
CA LEU A 324 10.65 -44.53 -12.74
C LEU A 324 11.31 -43.74 -11.60
N VAL A 325 10.93 -42.46 -11.44
CA VAL A 325 11.39 -41.61 -10.34
C VAL A 325 10.31 -41.57 -9.28
N THR A 326 10.61 -42.07 -8.08
CA THR A 326 9.71 -42.07 -6.90
C THR A 326 9.80 -40.79 -6.09
N GLU A 327 10.88 -40.03 -6.26
CA GLU A 327 11.11 -38.76 -5.58
C GLU A 327 10.14 -37.68 -6.07
N GLU A 328 9.70 -36.85 -5.17
CA GLU A 328 8.91 -35.66 -5.54
C GLU A 328 9.74 -34.69 -6.39
N LYS A 329 9.06 -33.99 -7.30
CA LYS A 329 9.67 -32.92 -8.10
C LYS A 329 10.23 -31.83 -7.19
N PRO A 330 11.54 -31.51 -7.31
CA PRO A 330 12.12 -30.39 -6.55
C PRO A 330 11.48 -29.08 -7.00
N GLU A 331 10.91 -28.33 -6.04
CA GLU A 331 10.27 -27.05 -6.27
C GLU A 331 10.71 -26.05 -5.21
N VAL A 332 10.85 -24.79 -5.61
CA VAL A 332 11.12 -23.67 -4.68
C VAL A 332 9.79 -23.21 -4.12
N ARG A 333 9.48 -23.57 -2.87
CA ARG A 333 8.20 -23.33 -2.19
C ARG A 333 8.39 -22.50 -0.94
N PHE A 334 7.41 -21.67 -0.65
CA PHE A 334 7.35 -20.81 0.53
C PHE A 334 5.90 -20.44 0.85
N ASN A 335 5.66 -19.89 2.01
CA ASN A 335 4.41 -19.24 2.38
C ASN A 335 4.41 -17.82 1.82
N LEU A 336 3.45 -17.47 0.97
CA LEU A 336 3.27 -16.12 0.44
C LEU A 336 2.21 -15.41 1.29
N LYS A 337 2.65 -14.41 2.04
CA LYS A 337 1.80 -13.66 2.96
C LYS A 337 1.27 -12.40 2.29
N LEU A 338 -0.05 -12.30 2.16
CA LEU A 338 -0.77 -11.21 1.53
C LEU A 338 -1.02 -10.05 2.51
N PRO A 339 -1.21 -8.81 2.04
CA PRO A 339 -1.49 -7.65 2.89
C PRO A 339 -2.78 -7.79 3.71
N ASN A 340 -3.75 -8.56 3.22
CA ASN A 340 -5.00 -8.85 3.95
C ASN A 340 -4.83 -9.83 5.12
N GLY A 341 -3.60 -10.28 5.42
CA GLY A 341 -3.27 -11.24 6.47
C GLY A 341 -3.38 -12.70 6.07
N LYS A 342 -3.94 -13.02 4.90
CA LYS A 342 -3.99 -14.41 4.41
C LYS A 342 -2.62 -14.89 3.99
N THR A 343 -2.38 -16.18 4.22
CA THR A 343 -1.19 -16.87 3.73
C THR A 343 -1.61 -17.88 2.68
N ILE A 344 -1.00 -17.80 1.51
CA ILE A 344 -1.22 -18.76 0.41
C ILE A 344 0.10 -19.47 0.08
N PRO A 345 0.06 -20.70 -0.43
CA PRO A 345 1.27 -21.37 -0.89
C PRO A 345 1.87 -20.64 -2.09
N GLY A 346 3.11 -20.23 -2.00
CA GLY A 346 3.88 -19.63 -3.08
C GLY A 346 4.88 -20.61 -3.67
N LEU A 347 5.13 -20.50 -4.97
CA LEU A 347 6.19 -21.27 -5.60
C LEU A 347 6.80 -20.55 -6.80
N VAL A 348 8.11 -20.73 -6.99
CA VAL A 348 8.79 -20.35 -8.22
C VAL A 348 8.85 -21.55 -9.15
N THR A 349 8.34 -21.40 -10.37
CA THR A 349 8.11 -22.49 -11.32
C THR A 349 8.48 -22.13 -12.75
N GLN A 350 8.15 -22.99 -13.69
CA GLN A 350 8.54 -23.03 -15.11
C GLN A 350 10.00 -23.46 -15.32
N SER A 351 10.34 -23.75 -16.60
CA SER A 351 11.75 -23.93 -16.97
C SER A 351 12.46 -22.59 -16.78
N ASN A 352 13.57 -22.58 -16.12
CA ASN A 352 14.38 -21.40 -15.79
C ASN A 352 13.81 -20.51 -14.68
N MET A 353 12.94 -21.03 -13.81
CA MET A 353 12.40 -20.33 -12.63
C MET A 353 11.80 -18.95 -12.95
N LYS A 354 11.05 -18.83 -14.05
CA LYS A 354 10.58 -17.53 -14.60
C LYS A 354 9.24 -17.05 -14.07
N ALA A 355 8.59 -17.79 -13.20
CA ALA A 355 7.24 -17.47 -12.76
C ALA A 355 7.04 -17.67 -11.26
N LEU A 356 6.54 -16.65 -10.61
CA LEU A 356 5.97 -16.73 -9.26
C LEU A 356 4.48 -17.07 -9.41
N GLN A 357 4.05 -18.17 -8.80
CA GLN A 357 2.65 -18.63 -8.79
C GLN A 357 2.18 -18.95 -7.37
N SER A 358 0.87 -19.01 -7.18
CA SER A 358 0.30 -19.63 -5.99
C SER A 358 0.12 -21.12 -6.19
N GLY A 359 0.36 -21.85 -5.14
CA GLY A 359 -0.01 -23.20 -4.84
C GLY A 359 0.08 -24.30 -5.88
N SER A 360 0.22 -25.49 -5.40
CA SER A 360 -0.19 -26.70 -6.09
C SER A 360 -1.26 -27.36 -5.21
N ASN A 361 -2.17 -28.12 -5.80
CA ASN A 361 -3.27 -28.86 -5.15
C ASN A 361 -2.87 -29.78 -3.96
N LYS A 362 -1.73 -29.54 -3.30
CA LYS A 362 -1.20 -30.33 -2.20
C LYS A 362 -1.61 -29.80 -0.83
N GLU A 363 -1.91 -28.49 -0.72
CA GLU A 363 -2.19 -27.81 0.55
C GLU A 363 -3.68 -27.47 0.65
N ILE A 364 -4.20 -27.48 1.87
CA ILE A 364 -5.61 -27.21 2.17
C ILE A 364 -5.72 -25.81 2.74
N ASP A 365 -6.64 -25.03 2.19
CA ASP A 365 -7.03 -23.73 2.73
C ASP A 365 -7.75 -23.95 4.07
N PRO A 366 -7.21 -23.44 5.19
CA PRO A 366 -7.80 -23.64 6.50
C PRO A 366 -9.17 -22.98 6.68
N GLU A 367 -9.49 -21.94 5.88
CA GLU A 367 -10.78 -21.24 5.95
C GLU A 367 -11.88 -21.99 5.20
N THR A 368 -11.57 -22.53 4.04
CA THR A 368 -12.55 -23.17 3.14
C THR A 368 -12.54 -24.70 3.20
N ASN A 369 -11.54 -25.29 3.85
CA ASN A 369 -11.25 -26.72 3.87
C ASN A 369 -11.14 -27.35 2.46
N LYS A 370 -10.78 -26.55 1.47
CA LYS A 370 -10.54 -26.97 0.08
C LYS A 370 -9.05 -26.89 -0.24
N ARG A 371 -8.62 -27.71 -1.20
CA ARG A 371 -7.23 -27.62 -1.68
C ARG A 371 -6.99 -26.27 -2.35
N TYR A 372 -5.86 -25.63 -2.02
CA TYR A 372 -5.40 -24.45 -2.76
C TYR A 372 -5.20 -24.80 -4.23
N GLY A 373 -5.93 -24.14 -5.10
CA GLY A 373 -5.66 -24.16 -6.53
C GLY A 373 -4.58 -23.16 -6.91
N GLN A 374 -4.15 -23.21 -8.16
CA GLN A 374 -3.23 -22.23 -8.76
C GLN A 374 -3.89 -20.83 -8.92
N SER A 375 -5.13 -20.68 -8.49
CA SER A 375 -5.92 -19.45 -8.63
C SER A 375 -5.82 -18.50 -7.44
N ALA A 376 -5.23 -18.91 -6.32
CA ALA A 376 -5.26 -18.11 -5.09
C ALA A 376 -4.58 -16.74 -5.23
N LEU A 377 -3.43 -16.69 -5.90
CA LEU A 377 -2.73 -15.42 -6.19
C LEU A 377 -3.57 -14.53 -7.12
N GLY A 378 -4.15 -15.11 -8.17
CA GLY A 378 -4.97 -14.36 -9.12
C GLY A 378 -6.30 -13.90 -8.52
N GLN A 379 -6.90 -14.67 -7.62
CA GLN A 379 -8.08 -14.22 -6.88
C GLN A 379 -7.77 -12.93 -6.12
N TRP A 380 -6.71 -12.93 -5.32
CA TRP A 380 -6.31 -11.74 -4.60
C TRP A 380 -5.94 -10.57 -5.55
N LEU A 381 -5.04 -10.82 -6.52
CA LEU A 381 -4.47 -9.76 -7.35
C LEU A 381 -5.50 -9.19 -8.34
N LEU A 382 -6.18 -10.08 -9.11
CA LEU A 382 -7.06 -9.64 -10.20
C LEU A 382 -8.45 -9.23 -9.70
N VAL A 383 -9.05 -10.02 -8.81
CA VAL A 383 -10.45 -9.84 -8.41
C VAL A 383 -10.55 -8.95 -7.20
N ASP A 384 -9.88 -9.32 -6.09
CA ASP A 384 -10.05 -8.63 -4.82
C ASP A 384 -9.46 -7.22 -4.84
N VAL A 385 -8.29 -7.02 -5.49
CA VAL A 385 -7.59 -5.73 -5.51
C VAL A 385 -7.86 -4.94 -6.80
N LEU A 386 -7.63 -5.54 -7.98
CA LEU A 386 -7.80 -4.83 -9.24
C LEU A 386 -9.27 -4.72 -9.68
N GLY A 387 -10.18 -5.49 -9.09
CA GLY A 387 -11.62 -5.42 -9.36
C GLY A 387 -12.00 -5.88 -10.77
N LEU A 388 -11.26 -6.84 -11.33
CA LEU A 388 -11.50 -7.33 -12.68
C LEU A 388 -12.67 -8.31 -12.73
N LYS A 389 -13.42 -8.25 -13.83
CA LYS A 389 -14.42 -9.27 -14.17
C LYS A 389 -13.74 -10.53 -14.74
N ASP A 390 -14.49 -11.64 -14.73
CA ASP A 390 -14.04 -12.90 -15.29
C ASP A 390 -13.48 -12.72 -16.71
N ARG A 391 -12.25 -13.20 -16.92
CA ARG A 391 -11.53 -13.16 -18.20
C ARG A 391 -11.22 -11.75 -18.74
N GLN A 392 -11.44 -10.70 -17.97
CA GLN A 392 -11.06 -9.36 -18.39
C GLN A 392 -9.54 -9.27 -18.57
N VAL A 393 -9.11 -8.67 -19.67
CA VAL A 393 -7.69 -8.52 -20.00
C VAL A 393 -7.10 -7.35 -19.21
N VAL A 394 -6.01 -7.61 -18.52
CA VAL A 394 -5.19 -6.57 -17.85
C VAL A 394 -4.25 -5.99 -18.91
N THR A 395 -4.13 -4.67 -18.94
CA THR A 395 -3.15 -3.92 -19.74
C THR A 395 -2.23 -3.11 -18.83
N VAL A 396 -1.09 -2.65 -19.37
CA VAL A 396 -0.20 -1.74 -18.63
C VAL A 396 -0.92 -0.45 -18.24
N ASP A 397 -1.75 0.09 -19.13
CA ASP A 397 -2.53 1.29 -18.84
C ASP A 397 -3.53 1.06 -17.69
N TRP A 398 -4.16 -0.12 -17.65
CA TRP A 398 -5.03 -0.49 -16.53
C TRP A 398 -4.26 -0.52 -15.20
N LEU A 399 -3.09 -1.14 -15.17
CA LEU A 399 -2.23 -1.17 -13.97
C LEU A 399 -1.81 0.25 -13.57
N LYS A 400 -1.38 1.08 -14.53
CA LYS A 400 -1.02 2.47 -14.28
C LYS A 400 -2.19 3.31 -13.75
N MET A 401 -3.41 3.08 -14.21
CA MET A 401 -4.60 3.72 -13.66
C MET A 401 -4.81 3.37 -12.18
N ARG A 402 -4.42 2.17 -11.75
CA ARG A 402 -4.49 1.72 -10.35
C ARG A 402 -3.30 2.15 -9.50
N GLY A 403 -2.29 2.80 -10.09
CA GLY A 403 -1.13 3.33 -9.37
C GLY A 403 0.04 2.39 -9.25
N THR A 404 0.02 1.25 -9.93
CA THR A 404 1.03 0.21 -9.82
C THR A 404 1.38 -0.37 -11.18
N ASP A 405 2.57 -0.96 -11.30
CA ASP A 405 3.02 -1.79 -12.42
C ASP A 405 3.94 -2.93 -11.95
N SER A 406 4.15 -3.02 -10.65
CA SER A 406 5.06 -3.98 -10.03
C SER A 406 4.55 -4.42 -8.65
N VAL A 407 5.17 -5.46 -8.11
CA VAL A 407 4.97 -5.91 -6.73
C VAL A 407 6.28 -5.84 -5.98
N ARG A 408 6.18 -5.49 -4.70
CA ARG A 408 7.23 -5.58 -3.71
C ARG A 408 7.13 -6.94 -3.03
N LEU A 409 8.27 -7.63 -2.86
CA LEU A 409 8.37 -8.83 -2.04
C LEU A 409 9.47 -8.62 -1.00
N TRP A 410 9.26 -9.11 0.22
CA TRP A 410 10.28 -9.04 1.26
C TRP A 410 10.23 -10.26 2.17
N ARG A 411 11.36 -10.55 2.79
CA ARG A 411 11.53 -11.62 3.77
C ARG A 411 12.58 -11.25 4.82
N LYS A 412 12.59 -11.93 5.94
CA LYS A 412 13.74 -11.88 6.86
C LYS A 412 14.96 -12.51 6.17
N LYS A 413 16.16 -11.98 6.40
CA LYS A 413 17.39 -12.34 5.69
C LYS A 413 17.63 -13.85 5.62
N ASP A 414 17.48 -14.55 6.72
CA ASP A 414 17.76 -15.98 6.83
C ASP A 414 16.51 -16.87 6.77
N ASP A 415 15.33 -16.30 6.55
CA ASP A 415 14.06 -17.03 6.43
C ASP A 415 13.57 -17.08 4.98
N TYR A 416 13.68 -18.25 4.36
CA TYR A 416 13.14 -18.55 3.03
C TYR A 416 11.75 -19.19 3.09
N SER A 417 11.24 -19.46 4.28
CA SER A 417 9.95 -20.14 4.45
C SER A 417 8.76 -19.22 4.24
N THR A 418 8.95 -17.91 4.49
CA THR A 418 7.88 -16.91 4.43
C THR A 418 8.33 -15.70 3.62
N ILE A 419 7.60 -15.39 2.56
CA ILE A 419 7.78 -14.20 1.74
C ILE A 419 6.49 -13.38 1.80
N TYR A 420 6.62 -12.10 2.04
CA TYR A 420 5.53 -11.14 2.01
C TYR A 420 5.42 -10.53 0.62
N ILE A 421 4.24 -10.13 0.21
CA ILE A 421 3.97 -9.47 -1.07
C ILE A 421 3.00 -8.31 -0.88
N ASP A 422 3.24 -7.21 -1.57
CA ASP A 422 2.28 -6.12 -1.78
C ASP A 422 2.50 -5.49 -3.16
N PHE A 423 1.59 -4.62 -3.57
CA PHE A 423 1.79 -3.79 -4.76
C PHE A 423 2.88 -2.74 -4.50
N ALA A 424 3.52 -2.31 -5.57
CA ALA A 424 4.52 -1.26 -5.52
C ALA A 424 4.12 -0.11 -6.46
N PRO A 425 4.58 1.13 -6.21
CA PRO A 425 4.38 2.27 -7.10
C PRO A 425 4.91 2.00 -8.52
N ILE A 426 4.40 2.77 -9.49
CA ILE A 426 4.84 2.69 -10.88
C ILE A 426 6.33 2.99 -10.97
N GLY A 427 7.07 2.15 -11.72
CA GLY A 427 8.50 2.30 -11.95
C GLY A 427 9.39 1.71 -10.86
N SER A 428 8.83 1.19 -9.75
CA SER A 428 9.63 0.64 -8.65
C SER A 428 10.53 -0.52 -9.08
N PHE A 429 10.09 -1.36 -10.01
CA PHE A 429 10.93 -2.46 -10.50
C PHE A 429 12.13 -1.98 -11.32
N GLU A 430 11.93 -1.00 -12.21
CA GLU A 430 13.01 -0.42 -13.01
C GLU A 430 14.04 0.27 -12.12
N ALA A 431 13.60 1.14 -11.21
CA ALA A 431 14.48 1.83 -10.26
C ALA A 431 15.30 0.83 -9.43
N PHE A 432 14.67 -0.24 -8.94
CA PHE A 432 15.35 -1.30 -8.20
C PHE A 432 16.40 -2.05 -9.07
N MET A 433 16.06 -2.34 -10.32
CA MET A 433 16.98 -3.05 -11.24
C MET A 433 18.15 -2.17 -11.68
N ASP A 434 17.95 -0.86 -11.78
CA ASP A 434 18.99 0.10 -12.14
C ASP A 434 19.89 0.47 -10.95
N GLY A 435 19.53 0.06 -9.73
CA GLY A 435 20.27 0.34 -8.51
C GLY A 435 20.00 1.73 -7.92
N GLU A 436 18.94 2.39 -8.38
CA GLU A 436 18.42 3.60 -7.76
C GLU A 436 17.68 3.22 -6.49
N GLU A 437 18.11 3.72 -5.34
CA GLU A 437 17.29 3.69 -4.13
C GLU A 437 15.97 4.40 -4.42
N ASN A 438 14.85 3.80 -4.03
CA ASN A 438 13.51 4.34 -4.32
C ASN A 438 13.39 5.81 -3.93
N GLN A 439 13.58 6.73 -4.87
CA GLN A 439 13.31 8.15 -4.76
C GLN A 439 11.82 8.48 -4.98
N TYR A 440 10.90 7.56 -4.67
CA TYR A 440 9.47 7.84 -4.71
C TYR A 440 8.95 8.28 -3.33
N GLU A 441 9.67 9.24 -2.73
CA GLU A 441 9.15 10.11 -1.67
C GLU A 441 8.91 11.52 -2.25
N GLU A 442 7.79 11.70 -2.92
CA GLU A 442 7.16 13.02 -3.13
C GLU A 442 5.63 12.90 -3.10
#